data_59ada25102ed73f48a43dd4fd16ecdd8
#
_entry.id   59ada25102ed73f48a43dd4fd16ecdd8
#
_cell.length_a   1.000
_cell.length_b   1.000
_cell.length_c   1.000
_cell.angle_alpha   90.00
_cell.angle_beta   90.00
_cell.angle_gamma   90.00
#
_symmetry.space_group_name_H-M   'P 1'
#
loop_
_entity.id
_entity.type
_entity.pdbx_description
1 polymer ?
#
loop_
_entity_poly.entity_id
_entity_poly.type
_entity_poly.pdbx_seq_one_letter_code
_entity_poly.pdbx_strand_id
1 'polypeptide(L)'
;MSKETHIEHLIRLVRKEKVSLFIGAGFSLEAKAPSAWDLQQAILNELPSEDMKKEHSKDDLDVISQFFVEEVCEGSRAELMDLLQKQFEFEPECMDDHKALAAIPHFHNIFTTNYDTLLEDSYPKERCAVVKKDEDCVYIDSKPVRIFKIHGDFTNRDFVVITSQDYADLNRKKHNKLVWNEVMSTFTKNHVAFIGYSLSDKNVLNLLRSISKIVKRNKRQMFLIAPGFDDVNKKRLNGIKVSYIDSTAKEFLGQLKKGIDENIGPDYRLHDVTEATFTKYCEQHGFDPIVKRTEQIKKDNEIVNFAPLKGKGIEHKVNFTVKNQPKEMAQSFDFEKYGSFIKNRNLPFPDVPYIRFNGDDITNATHRVNGLVMTRGFKEILVAPAINTIDLTIKVPGRNFMEKVKAQAYKLNDTKFVIQFDCHIYTVKIVFTPKTDLGGGFSLSFTFDMKKTYTDNNLAIKWIDFVCAFFNKEDFYIKEISSTVFNTSNEYSTDIKHNFNDFKKYYEFIRYIEMNSDVSFKTYNQCTEHNLTVAYYIVSFLAHKPISCACKGGMEFSTKELICDDDFVERAERKQPVAIVSTDIE
;
A
#
# COMPACT_ATOMS: atom_id res chain seq x y z
N MET A 1 32.53 -10.15 7.68
CA MET A 1 31.33 -9.31 7.54
C MET A 1 31.79 -7.86 7.63
N SER A 2 31.53 -7.04 6.62
CA SER A 2 31.81 -5.60 6.69
C SER A 2 30.96 -4.98 7.81
N LYS A 3 31.52 -4.00 8.51
CA LYS A 3 30.80 -3.29 9.57
C LYS A 3 29.68 -2.48 8.91
N GLU A 4 28.43 -2.67 9.36
CA GLU A 4 27.26 -1.92 8.86
C GLU A 4 27.51 -0.41 9.03
N THR A 5 27.25 0.38 8.00
CA THR A 5 27.37 1.83 8.05
C THR A 5 26.16 2.45 8.78
N HIS A 6 26.29 3.69 9.27
CA HIS A 6 25.19 4.37 9.96
C HIS A 6 23.96 4.53 9.06
N ILE A 7 24.16 4.76 7.77
CA ILE A 7 23.05 4.92 6.81
C ILE A 7 22.34 3.58 6.55
N GLU A 8 23.07 2.48 6.37
CA GLU A 8 22.47 1.15 6.20
C GLU A 8 21.68 0.75 7.45
N HIS A 9 22.22 1.05 8.62
CA HIS A 9 21.55 0.81 9.88
C HIS A 9 20.24 1.60 10.01
N LEU A 10 20.27 2.90 9.67
CA LEU A 10 19.09 3.76 9.69
C LEU A 10 18.04 3.26 8.70
N ILE A 11 18.42 2.94 7.46
CA ILE A 11 17.51 2.41 6.44
C ILE A 11 16.82 1.13 6.94
N ARG A 12 17.57 0.23 7.57
CA ARG A 12 17.00 -1.01 8.16
C ARG A 12 16.01 -0.72 9.28
N LEU A 13 16.23 0.33 10.09
CA LEU A 13 15.30 0.74 11.14
C LEU A 13 14.02 1.39 10.57
N VAL A 14 14.15 2.20 9.50
CA VAL A 14 13.00 2.80 8.81
C VAL A 14 12.12 1.70 8.19
N ARG A 15 12.73 0.74 7.51
CA ARG A 15 12.00 -0.41 6.92
C ARG A 15 11.17 -1.18 7.96
N LYS A 16 11.56 -1.14 9.23
CA LYS A 16 10.83 -1.75 10.36
C LYS A 16 9.85 -0.80 11.05
N GLU A 17 9.56 0.35 10.47
CA GLU A 17 8.67 1.39 11.04
C GLU A 17 9.08 1.87 12.45
N LYS A 18 10.38 1.81 12.77
CA LYS A 18 10.92 2.13 14.11
C LYS A 18 11.58 3.50 14.19
N VAL A 19 11.38 4.34 13.19
CA VAL A 19 11.99 5.67 13.10
C VAL A 19 10.93 6.74 12.97
N SER A 20 11.05 7.79 13.77
CA SER A 20 10.33 9.05 13.60
C SER A 20 11.27 10.09 13.01
N LEU A 21 10.75 10.94 12.15
CA LEU A 21 11.52 12.01 11.53
C LEU A 21 11.42 13.31 12.33
N PHE A 22 12.48 14.08 12.27
CA PHE A 22 12.53 15.46 12.71
C PHE A 22 13.05 16.31 11.56
N ILE A 23 12.20 17.16 10.97
CA ILE A 23 12.48 17.93 9.76
C ILE A 23 12.77 19.39 10.12
N GLY A 24 13.90 19.92 9.67
CA GLY A 24 14.27 21.31 9.84
C GLY A 24 14.24 22.10 8.53
N ALA A 25 14.44 23.41 8.62
CA ALA A 25 14.34 24.36 7.50
C ALA A 25 15.24 24.02 6.31
N GLY A 26 16.38 23.38 6.55
CA GLY A 26 17.28 22.91 5.49
C GLY A 26 16.65 21.89 4.52
N PHE A 27 15.56 21.22 4.90
CA PHE A 27 14.82 20.32 4.03
C PHE A 27 14.03 21.08 2.95
N SER A 28 13.61 22.31 3.25
CA SER A 28 12.81 23.16 2.34
C SER A 28 13.67 24.15 1.52
N LEU A 29 15.00 24.11 1.63
CA LEU A 29 15.88 25.07 0.93
C LEU A 29 15.82 24.94 -0.60
N GLU A 30 15.71 23.70 -1.14
CA GLU A 30 15.56 23.52 -2.59
C GLU A 30 14.22 24.06 -3.11
N ALA A 31 13.20 24.12 -2.26
CA ALA A 31 11.92 24.74 -2.55
C ALA A 31 11.95 26.27 -2.45
N LYS A 32 13.09 26.87 -2.01
CA LYS A 32 13.24 28.30 -1.74
C LYS A 32 12.40 28.81 -0.58
N ALA A 33 12.05 27.96 0.36
CA ALA A 33 11.48 28.42 1.62
C ALA A 33 12.51 29.27 2.39
N PRO A 34 12.07 30.35 3.07
CA PRO A 34 12.96 31.21 3.84
C PRO A 34 13.72 30.43 4.90
N SER A 35 15.04 30.64 4.95
CA SER A 35 15.87 30.13 6.02
C SER A 35 15.77 31.01 7.28
N ALA A 36 16.27 30.51 8.43
CA ALA A 36 16.36 31.32 9.64
C ALA A 36 17.18 32.62 9.43
N TRP A 37 18.19 32.55 8.55
CA TRP A 37 18.99 33.74 8.16
C TRP A 37 18.15 34.74 7.37
N ASP A 38 17.30 34.29 6.42
CA ASP A 38 16.44 35.19 5.64
C ASP A 38 15.43 35.89 6.55
N LEU A 39 14.86 35.18 7.53
CA LEU A 39 13.97 35.77 8.51
C LEU A 39 14.68 36.80 9.41
N GLN A 40 15.90 36.47 9.84
CA GLN A 40 16.74 37.40 10.58
C GLN A 40 17.04 38.67 9.76
N GLN A 41 17.40 38.54 8.48
CA GLN A 41 17.64 39.67 7.60
C GLN A 41 16.36 40.51 7.40
N ALA A 42 15.22 39.89 7.27
CA ALA A 42 13.95 40.62 7.16
C ALA A 42 13.69 41.49 8.39
N ILE A 43 13.94 40.96 9.60
CA ILE A 43 13.79 41.75 10.84
C ILE A 43 14.86 42.87 10.92
N LEU A 44 16.13 42.55 10.61
CA LEU A 44 17.21 43.54 10.62
C LEU A 44 16.92 44.71 9.70
N ASN A 45 16.34 44.47 8.52
CA ASN A 45 16.03 45.54 7.56
C ASN A 45 14.97 46.52 8.07
N GLU A 46 14.06 46.07 8.94
CA GLU A 46 13.01 46.90 9.56
C GLU A 46 13.50 47.68 10.78
N LEU A 47 14.74 47.45 11.25
CA LEU A 47 15.26 48.24 12.40
C LEU A 47 15.45 49.70 12.03
N PRO A 48 15.11 50.66 12.93
CA PRO A 48 15.03 52.08 12.64
C PRO A 48 16.37 52.74 12.31
N SER A 49 17.52 52.20 12.75
CA SER A 49 18.82 52.81 12.55
C SER A 49 19.90 51.81 12.12
N GLU A 50 20.89 52.28 11.38
CA GLU A 50 22.03 51.47 10.96
C GLU A 50 22.91 51.00 12.13
N ASP A 51 22.94 51.76 13.23
CA ASP A 51 23.67 51.38 14.44
C ASP A 51 22.99 50.15 15.10
N MET A 52 21.66 50.15 15.22
CA MET A 52 20.91 49.00 15.70
C MET A 52 21.12 47.79 14.78
N LYS A 53 21.10 47.96 13.46
CA LYS A 53 21.34 46.86 12.52
C LYS A 53 22.73 46.24 12.72
N LYS A 54 23.77 47.07 12.96
CA LYS A 54 25.11 46.57 13.24
C LYS A 54 25.21 45.84 14.59
N GLU A 55 24.61 46.41 15.62
CA GLU A 55 24.61 45.84 16.96
C GLU A 55 23.98 44.43 16.97
N HIS A 56 22.82 44.27 16.33
CA HIS A 56 22.05 43.04 16.31
C HIS A 56 22.39 42.11 15.12
N SER A 57 23.33 42.47 14.25
CA SER A 57 23.67 41.68 13.05
C SER A 57 24.16 40.26 13.32
N LYS A 58 24.59 39.94 14.54
CA LYS A 58 25.09 38.64 14.98
C LYS A 58 24.16 37.92 15.95
N ASP A 59 23.01 38.49 16.27
CA ASP A 59 22.05 37.89 17.17
C ASP A 59 21.39 36.67 16.52
N ASP A 60 21.10 35.67 17.32
CA ASP A 60 20.28 34.55 16.84
C ASP A 60 18.84 35.04 16.56
N LEU A 61 18.10 34.36 15.69
CA LEU A 61 16.76 34.77 15.24
C LEU A 61 15.78 35.01 16.40
N ASP A 62 15.85 34.22 17.46
CA ASP A 62 14.96 34.35 18.63
C ASP A 62 15.28 35.63 19.41
N VAL A 63 16.55 36.00 19.52
CA VAL A 63 17.02 37.21 20.23
C VAL A 63 16.58 38.46 19.50
N ILE A 64 16.84 38.53 18.18
CA ILE A 64 16.44 39.70 17.39
C ILE A 64 14.93 39.83 17.26
N SER A 65 14.20 38.69 17.21
CA SER A 65 12.74 38.71 17.20
C SER A 65 12.18 39.27 18.51
N GLN A 66 12.78 38.89 19.65
CA GLN A 66 12.39 39.44 20.95
C GLN A 66 12.67 40.95 21.01
N PHE A 67 13.87 41.36 20.61
CA PHE A 67 14.26 42.75 20.56
C PHE A 67 13.30 43.60 19.69
N PHE A 68 12.97 43.10 18.50
CA PHE A 68 12.05 43.77 17.58
C PHE A 68 10.67 43.98 18.21
N VAL A 69 10.13 42.97 18.89
CA VAL A 69 8.84 43.08 19.59
C VAL A 69 8.90 44.09 20.73
N GLU A 70 9.96 44.06 21.56
CA GLU A 70 10.04 44.88 22.76
C GLU A 70 10.37 46.34 22.46
N GLU A 71 11.39 46.56 21.63
CA GLU A 71 11.99 47.91 21.45
C GLU A 71 11.49 48.63 20.19
N VAL A 72 11.02 47.88 19.17
CA VAL A 72 10.54 48.47 17.90
C VAL A 72 9.02 48.50 17.84
N CYS A 73 8.37 47.44 18.27
CA CYS A 73 6.92 47.28 18.18
C CYS A 73 6.20 47.52 19.53
N GLU A 74 6.85 48.17 20.49
CA GLU A 74 6.26 48.56 21.80
C GLU A 74 5.54 47.36 22.53
N GLY A 75 6.09 46.15 22.38
CA GLY A 75 5.55 44.93 22.96
C GLY A 75 4.51 44.20 22.08
N SER A 76 4.14 44.75 20.93
CA SER A 76 3.18 44.11 20.00
C SER A 76 3.84 43.06 19.12
N ARG A 77 3.29 41.82 19.11
CA ARG A 77 3.74 40.77 18.20
C ARG A 77 3.16 40.89 16.79
N ALA A 78 2.13 41.70 16.59
CA ALA A 78 1.37 41.73 15.34
C ALA A 78 2.27 42.09 14.14
N GLU A 79 3.11 43.12 14.29
CA GLU A 79 3.99 43.57 13.24
C GLU A 79 5.08 42.54 12.88
N LEU A 80 5.66 41.90 13.90
CA LEU A 80 6.59 40.79 13.68
C LEU A 80 5.92 39.66 12.90
N MET A 81 4.68 39.28 13.28
CA MET A 81 3.95 38.22 12.57
C MET A 81 3.61 38.60 11.14
N ASP A 82 3.21 39.86 10.89
CA ASP A 82 2.95 40.36 9.54
C ASP A 82 4.21 40.36 8.67
N LEU A 83 5.33 40.83 9.23
CA LEU A 83 6.61 40.85 8.55
C LEU A 83 7.08 39.45 8.12
N LEU A 84 7.04 38.53 9.07
CA LEU A 84 7.52 37.17 8.84
C LEU A 84 6.59 36.35 7.95
N GLN A 85 5.27 36.51 8.09
CA GLN A 85 4.31 35.81 7.24
C GLN A 85 4.50 36.14 5.77
N LYS A 86 4.80 37.39 5.42
CA LYS A 86 5.08 37.80 4.05
C LYS A 86 6.24 37.03 3.42
N GLN A 87 7.22 36.59 4.22
CA GLN A 87 8.35 35.81 3.73
C GLN A 87 7.93 34.43 3.25
N PHE A 88 6.77 33.91 3.73
CA PHE A 88 6.24 32.61 3.33
C PHE A 88 5.18 32.71 2.23
N GLU A 89 4.93 33.90 1.66
CA GLU A 89 4.12 34.12 0.46
C GLU A 89 4.99 33.91 -0.80
N PHE A 90 5.39 32.67 -1.07
CA PHE A 90 6.24 32.31 -2.20
C PHE A 90 5.72 31.06 -2.92
N GLU A 91 6.05 30.93 -4.20
CA GLU A 91 5.80 29.70 -4.96
C GLU A 91 7.01 28.78 -4.85
N PRO A 92 6.85 27.53 -4.43
CA PRO A 92 7.98 26.63 -4.26
C PRO A 92 8.59 26.25 -5.62
N GLU A 93 9.91 26.44 -5.78
CA GLU A 93 10.62 26.10 -7.01
C GLU A 93 10.79 24.59 -7.21
N CYS A 94 10.99 23.83 -6.14
CA CYS A 94 11.19 22.38 -6.20
C CYS A 94 10.54 21.68 -4.99
N MET A 95 9.67 20.70 -5.27
CA MET A 95 8.99 19.90 -4.25
C MET A 95 9.41 18.43 -4.28
N ASP A 96 10.49 18.08 -4.98
CA ASP A 96 10.86 16.69 -5.23
C ASP A 96 11.18 15.93 -3.95
N ASP A 97 11.94 16.50 -3.03
CA ASP A 97 12.27 15.86 -1.76
C ASP A 97 11.05 15.67 -0.86
N HIS A 98 10.15 16.67 -0.81
CA HIS A 98 8.89 16.58 -0.07
C HIS A 98 7.98 15.48 -0.62
N LYS A 99 7.82 15.42 -1.95
CA LYS A 99 7.05 14.36 -2.64
C LYS A 99 7.70 12.99 -2.46
N ALA A 100 9.03 12.90 -2.54
CA ALA A 100 9.77 11.67 -2.32
C ALA A 100 9.58 11.15 -0.89
N LEU A 101 9.60 12.03 0.11
CA LEU A 101 9.31 11.68 1.49
C LEU A 101 7.86 11.22 1.67
N ALA A 102 6.89 11.93 1.11
CA ALA A 102 5.47 11.60 1.20
C ALA A 102 5.12 10.27 0.51
N ALA A 103 5.93 9.85 -0.47
CA ALA A 103 5.83 8.54 -1.11
C ALA A 103 6.33 7.37 -0.25
N ILE A 104 6.96 7.62 0.90
CA ILE A 104 7.47 6.60 1.81
C ILE A 104 6.50 6.41 2.99
N PRO A 105 5.61 5.41 2.99
CA PRO A 105 4.56 5.25 4.02
C PRO A 105 5.08 4.73 5.36
N HIS A 106 6.38 4.49 5.51
CA HIS A 106 7.01 3.93 6.71
C HIS A 106 7.14 4.94 7.86
N PHE A 107 6.96 6.24 7.58
CA PHE A 107 7.03 7.28 8.60
C PHE A 107 5.63 7.66 9.08
N HIS A 108 5.31 7.27 10.31
CA HIS A 108 4.02 7.56 10.92
C HIS A 108 4.00 8.86 11.73
N ASN A 109 5.17 9.25 12.27
CA ASN A 109 5.31 10.47 13.05
C ASN A 109 6.45 11.31 12.50
N ILE A 110 6.13 12.53 12.10
CA ILE A 110 7.05 13.52 11.57
C ILE A 110 6.92 14.77 12.44
N PHE A 111 8.02 15.23 12.97
CA PHE A 111 8.11 16.46 13.75
C PHE A 111 8.83 17.51 12.93
N THR A 112 8.37 18.74 13.00
CA THR A 112 9.03 19.85 12.30
C THR A 112 9.02 21.12 13.12
N THR A 113 10.09 21.90 12.94
CA THR A 113 10.17 23.29 13.41
C THR A 113 9.92 24.28 12.28
N ASN A 114 9.65 23.81 11.07
CA ASN A 114 9.43 24.66 9.90
C ASN A 114 8.08 25.38 10.00
N TYR A 115 8.09 26.63 9.58
CA TYR A 115 6.87 27.45 9.49
C TYR A 115 6.15 27.31 8.16
N ASP A 116 6.87 26.83 7.10
CA ASP A 116 6.25 26.54 5.80
C ASP A 116 5.25 25.38 5.87
N THR A 117 4.37 25.26 4.86
CA THR A 117 3.37 24.19 4.76
C THR A 117 3.75 23.11 3.74
N LEU A 118 4.97 23.15 3.17
CA LEU A 118 5.39 22.31 2.06
C LEU A 118 5.34 20.81 2.39
N LEU A 119 5.61 20.48 3.66
CA LEU A 119 5.58 19.09 4.11
C LEU A 119 4.15 18.54 4.09
N GLU A 120 3.20 19.21 4.76
CA GLU A 120 1.80 18.80 4.80
C GLU A 120 1.14 18.85 3.43
N ASP A 121 1.47 19.82 2.58
CA ASP A 121 0.93 19.97 1.23
C ASP A 121 1.37 18.85 0.28
N SER A 122 2.44 18.14 0.63
CA SER A 122 2.94 16.97 -0.12
C SER A 122 2.17 15.68 0.19
N TYR A 123 1.35 15.66 1.23
CA TYR A 123 0.52 14.50 1.58
C TYR A 123 -0.94 14.69 1.16
N PRO A 124 -1.62 13.64 0.68
CA PRO A 124 -3.07 13.66 0.54
C PRO A 124 -3.75 13.95 1.89
N LYS A 125 -4.75 14.82 1.89
CA LYS A 125 -5.44 15.28 3.13
C LYS A 125 -6.03 14.13 3.95
N GLU A 126 -6.48 13.07 3.31
CA GLU A 126 -7.02 11.87 3.96
C GLU A 126 -5.94 11.04 4.67
N ARG A 127 -4.68 11.25 4.36
CA ARG A 127 -3.55 10.48 4.90
C ARG A 127 -2.78 11.17 6.01
N CYS A 128 -2.88 12.48 6.13
CA CYS A 128 -2.06 13.27 7.02
C CYS A 128 -2.91 14.04 8.03
N ALA A 129 -2.58 13.91 9.32
CA ALA A 129 -3.04 14.79 10.38
C ALA A 129 -1.94 15.77 10.72
N VAL A 130 -2.27 17.06 10.73
CA VAL A 130 -1.36 18.15 11.13
C VAL A 130 -1.72 18.59 12.53
N VAL A 131 -0.75 18.57 13.44
CA VAL A 131 -0.91 18.88 14.86
C VAL A 131 -0.08 20.13 15.17
N LYS A 132 -0.75 21.22 15.50
CA LYS A 132 -0.14 22.52 15.82
C LYS A 132 -0.39 22.93 17.28
N LYS A 133 -1.44 22.41 17.87
CA LYS A 133 -1.90 22.72 19.23
C LYS A 133 -2.53 21.52 19.92
N ASP A 134 -2.77 21.63 21.23
CA ASP A 134 -3.27 20.52 22.04
C ASP A 134 -4.63 19.99 21.57
N GLU A 135 -5.53 20.85 21.05
CA GLU A 135 -6.84 20.44 20.54
C GLU A 135 -6.75 19.55 19.30
N ASP A 136 -5.70 19.69 18.50
CA ASP A 136 -5.49 18.87 17.31
C ASP A 136 -5.14 17.42 17.67
N CYS A 137 -4.68 17.19 18.92
CA CYS A 137 -4.33 15.86 19.42
C CYS A 137 -5.51 14.88 19.44
N VAL A 138 -6.74 15.38 19.44
CA VAL A 138 -7.95 14.54 19.39
C VAL A 138 -8.05 13.74 18.09
N TYR A 139 -7.45 14.26 17.01
CA TYR A 139 -7.51 13.66 15.67
C TYR A 139 -6.26 12.86 15.29
N ILE A 140 -5.31 12.68 16.21
CA ILE A 140 -4.02 12.04 15.95
C ILE A 140 -4.17 10.65 15.31
N ASP A 141 -5.07 9.83 15.83
CA ASP A 141 -5.22 8.44 15.43
C ASP A 141 -6.10 8.25 14.18
N SER A 142 -6.71 9.33 13.68
CA SER A 142 -7.58 9.27 12.50
C SER A 142 -6.84 9.09 11.18
N LYS A 143 -5.51 9.32 11.15
CA LYS A 143 -4.70 9.31 9.93
C LYS A 143 -3.41 8.51 10.12
N PRO A 144 -2.91 7.85 9.04
CA PRO A 144 -1.69 7.03 9.12
C PRO A 144 -0.41 7.83 9.34
N VAL A 145 -0.37 9.11 8.93
CA VAL A 145 0.78 10.01 9.09
C VAL A 145 0.38 11.19 9.96
N ARG A 146 1.24 11.55 10.90
CA ARG A 146 1.06 12.66 11.83
C ARG A 146 2.24 13.61 11.72
N ILE A 147 1.95 14.85 11.38
CA ILE A 147 2.94 15.93 11.31
C ILE A 147 2.71 16.87 12.49
N PHE A 148 3.71 16.95 13.37
CA PHE A 148 3.69 17.81 14.55
C PHE A 148 4.52 19.06 14.26
N LYS A 149 3.87 20.20 14.13
CA LYS A 149 4.51 21.52 13.96
C LYS A 149 4.81 22.12 15.32
N ILE A 150 5.99 21.82 15.87
CA ILE A 150 6.35 22.14 17.25
C ILE A 150 6.45 23.66 17.46
N HIS A 151 6.86 24.40 16.43
CA HIS A 151 6.94 25.85 16.44
C HIS A 151 5.68 26.54 15.86
N GLY A 152 4.64 25.77 15.55
CA GLY A 152 3.47 26.30 14.86
C GLY A 152 3.74 26.70 13.41
N ASP A 153 2.86 27.48 12.85
CA ASP A 153 3.01 28.17 11.56
C ASP A 153 2.10 29.42 11.52
N PHE A 154 2.24 30.22 10.46
CA PHE A 154 1.52 31.47 10.31
C PHE A 154 0.01 31.34 10.03
N THR A 155 -0.53 30.13 9.88
CA THR A 155 -1.99 29.92 9.81
C THR A 155 -2.65 30.12 11.17
N ASN A 156 -1.87 30.04 12.27
CA ASN A 156 -2.29 30.37 13.62
C ASN A 156 -1.15 31.10 14.36
N ARG A 157 -1.13 32.42 14.24
CA ARG A 157 -0.05 33.31 14.72
C ARG A 157 0.20 33.23 16.23
N ASP A 158 -0.83 32.89 17.03
CA ASP A 158 -0.72 32.83 18.49
C ASP A 158 0.16 31.67 18.97
N PHE A 159 0.35 30.66 18.12
CA PHE A 159 1.12 29.47 18.44
C PHE A 159 2.51 29.43 17.77
N VAL A 160 2.91 30.51 17.09
CA VAL A 160 4.24 30.61 16.49
C VAL A 160 5.29 30.80 17.59
N VAL A 161 6.30 29.94 17.62
CA VAL A 161 7.42 29.97 18.55
C VAL A 161 8.63 30.55 17.81
N ILE A 162 9.00 31.82 18.12
CA ILE A 162 10.07 32.51 17.41
C ILE A 162 10.88 33.47 18.29
N THR A 163 10.29 34.07 19.34
CA THR A 163 11.01 34.95 20.26
C THR A 163 11.71 34.17 21.38
N SER A 164 12.70 34.75 22.03
CA SER A 164 13.37 34.13 23.19
C SER A 164 12.39 33.82 24.33
N GLN A 165 11.34 34.62 24.51
CA GLN A 165 10.28 34.35 25.47
C GLN A 165 9.45 33.12 25.07
N ASP A 166 9.12 32.97 23.77
CA ASP A 166 8.39 31.79 23.28
C ASP A 166 9.17 30.51 23.57
N TYR A 167 10.48 30.47 23.29
CA TYR A 167 11.34 29.34 23.61
C TYR A 167 11.41 29.05 25.12
N ALA A 168 11.44 30.11 25.96
CA ALA A 168 11.40 29.93 27.41
C ALA A 168 10.09 29.30 27.88
N ASP A 169 8.97 29.72 27.32
CA ASP A 169 7.64 29.20 27.67
C ASP A 169 7.41 27.79 27.12
N LEU A 170 7.91 27.49 25.94
CA LEU A 170 7.95 26.15 25.37
C LEU A 170 8.73 25.18 26.30
N ASN A 171 9.91 25.60 26.75
CA ASN A 171 10.74 24.80 27.67
C ASN A 171 10.06 24.58 29.05
N ARG A 172 9.26 25.52 29.51
CA ARG A 172 8.47 25.41 30.75
C ARG A 172 7.18 24.63 30.58
N LYS A 173 6.87 24.15 29.37
CA LYS A 173 5.63 23.42 29.04
C LYS A 173 4.36 24.18 29.40
N LYS A 174 4.37 25.50 29.23
CA LYS A 174 3.20 26.33 29.48
C LYS A 174 2.15 26.20 28.37
N HIS A 175 2.62 25.93 27.14
CA HIS A 175 1.79 25.77 25.94
C HIS A 175 2.00 24.39 25.34
N ASN A 176 1.00 23.87 24.64
CA ASN A 176 1.05 22.62 23.88
C ASN A 176 1.56 21.40 24.69
N LYS A 177 1.02 21.25 25.90
CA LYS A 177 1.43 20.16 26.82
C LYS A 177 1.14 18.77 26.25
N LEU A 178 0.00 18.59 25.59
CA LEU A 178 -0.38 17.30 24.98
C LEU A 178 0.50 17.00 23.77
N VAL A 179 0.75 17.99 22.91
CA VAL A 179 1.70 17.85 21.79
C VAL A 179 3.08 17.41 22.29
N TRP A 180 3.61 18.05 23.34
CA TRP A 180 4.88 17.67 23.93
C TRP A 180 4.88 16.26 24.55
N ASN A 181 3.77 15.84 25.16
CA ASN A 181 3.66 14.49 25.68
C ASN A 181 3.72 13.46 24.54
N GLU A 182 3.08 13.74 23.39
CA GLU A 182 3.18 12.87 22.20
C GLU A 182 4.60 12.83 21.63
N VAL A 183 5.26 13.99 21.52
CA VAL A 183 6.69 14.06 21.13
C VAL A 183 7.54 13.17 22.03
N MET A 184 7.40 13.35 23.36
CA MET A 184 8.17 12.59 24.35
C MET A 184 7.85 11.09 24.34
N SER A 185 6.56 10.74 24.23
CA SER A 185 6.10 9.36 24.11
C SER A 185 6.71 8.70 22.88
N THR A 186 6.68 9.37 21.74
CA THR A 186 7.23 8.88 20.48
C THR A 186 8.73 8.64 20.57
N PHE A 187 9.48 9.58 21.15
CA PHE A 187 10.93 9.43 21.30
C PHE A 187 11.35 8.34 22.29
N THR A 188 10.48 7.94 23.20
CA THR A 188 10.74 6.79 24.05
C THR A 188 10.59 5.46 23.31
N LYS A 189 9.72 5.42 22.31
CA LYS A 189 9.36 4.21 21.56
C LYS A 189 10.20 4.03 20.29
N ASN A 190 10.56 5.12 19.60
CA ASN A 190 11.18 5.12 18.27
C ASN A 190 12.63 5.63 18.32
N HIS A 191 13.40 5.25 17.30
CA HIS A 191 14.61 5.96 16.92
C HIS A 191 14.24 7.29 16.26
N VAL A 192 15.15 8.24 16.23
CA VAL A 192 14.89 9.58 15.67
C VAL A 192 15.93 9.91 14.61
N ALA A 193 15.47 10.33 13.44
CA ALA A 193 16.34 10.82 12.38
C ALA A 193 16.04 12.30 12.11
N PHE A 194 17.07 13.12 12.17
CA PHE A 194 17.03 14.57 11.91
C PHE A 194 17.50 14.82 10.49
N ILE A 195 16.75 15.61 9.73
CA ILE A 195 17.06 16.02 8.36
C ILE A 195 16.85 17.53 8.22
N GLY A 196 17.76 18.22 7.55
CA GLY A 196 17.63 19.66 7.30
C GLY A 196 17.98 20.54 8.50
N TYR A 197 18.78 20.04 9.44
CA TYR A 197 19.28 20.80 10.57
C TYR A 197 20.75 21.15 10.42
N SER A 198 21.09 22.41 10.69
CA SER A 198 22.47 22.83 10.95
C SER A 198 22.75 22.81 12.46
N LEU A 199 24.00 22.64 12.85
CA LEU A 199 24.43 22.75 14.25
C LEU A 199 24.84 24.16 14.66
N SER A 200 24.60 25.15 13.81
CA SER A 200 24.86 26.58 14.12
C SER A 200 23.80 27.15 15.07
N ASP A 201 22.57 26.59 15.04
CA ASP A 201 21.47 27.03 15.91
C ASP A 201 21.61 26.42 17.32
N LYS A 202 21.71 27.27 18.34
CA LYS A 202 21.79 26.86 19.75
C LYS A 202 20.50 26.16 20.22
N ASN A 203 19.35 26.57 19.73
CA ASN A 203 18.06 25.99 20.10
C ASN A 203 17.93 24.56 19.59
N VAL A 204 18.39 24.28 18.35
CA VAL A 204 18.48 22.93 17.80
C VAL A 204 19.42 22.06 18.63
N LEU A 205 20.60 22.56 19.02
CA LEU A 205 21.52 21.83 19.88
C LEU A 205 20.91 21.51 21.25
N ASN A 206 20.16 22.44 21.85
CA ASN A 206 19.48 22.22 23.12
C ASN A 206 18.36 21.19 23.00
N LEU A 207 17.60 21.23 21.90
CA LEU A 207 16.59 20.24 21.55
C LEU A 207 17.22 18.84 21.41
N LEU A 208 18.28 18.71 20.61
CA LEU A 208 19.03 17.47 20.44
C LEU A 208 19.55 16.91 21.78
N ARG A 209 20.09 17.76 22.66
CA ARG A 209 20.55 17.36 24.00
C ARG A 209 19.40 16.86 24.88
N SER A 210 18.26 17.53 24.83
CA SER A 210 17.06 17.16 25.58
C SER A 210 16.52 15.81 25.13
N ILE A 211 16.36 15.62 23.81
CA ILE A 211 15.94 14.37 23.21
C ILE A 211 16.97 13.26 23.53
N SER A 212 18.27 13.54 23.41
CA SER A 212 19.33 12.58 23.69
C SER A 212 19.25 11.99 25.10
N LYS A 213 18.92 12.80 26.12
CA LYS A 213 18.75 12.32 27.51
C LYS A 213 17.64 11.29 27.63
N ILE A 214 16.55 11.46 26.89
CA ILE A 214 15.39 10.58 26.90
C ILE A 214 15.67 9.30 26.13
N VAL A 215 16.15 9.44 24.91
CA VAL A 215 16.44 8.34 23.98
C VAL A 215 17.48 7.39 24.55
N LYS A 216 18.53 7.92 25.21
CA LYS A 216 19.56 7.12 25.88
C LYS A 216 18.99 6.16 26.94
N ARG A 217 18.03 6.61 27.75
CA ARG A 217 17.40 5.77 28.79
C ARG A 217 16.68 4.57 28.17
N ASN A 218 16.16 4.72 26.98
CA ASN A 218 15.34 3.71 26.28
C ASN A 218 16.13 2.92 25.23
N LYS A 219 17.47 3.04 25.18
CA LYS A 219 18.35 2.37 24.19
C LYS A 219 17.98 2.69 22.74
N ARG A 220 17.37 3.85 22.49
CA ARG A 220 17.10 4.36 21.14
C ARG A 220 18.32 5.10 20.60
N GLN A 221 18.37 5.27 19.29
CA GLN A 221 19.46 5.96 18.60
C GLN A 221 18.93 7.22 17.93
N MET A 222 19.82 8.17 17.80
CA MET A 222 19.58 9.40 17.07
C MET A 222 20.54 9.46 15.88
N PHE A 223 20.03 9.91 14.75
CA PHE A 223 20.80 10.10 13.52
C PHE A 223 20.61 11.54 13.06
N LEU A 224 21.66 12.11 12.48
CA LEU A 224 21.60 13.41 11.81
C LEU A 224 22.10 13.23 10.39
N ILE A 225 21.23 13.54 9.42
CA ILE A 225 21.51 13.55 8.00
C ILE A 225 21.73 15.00 7.59
N ALA A 226 22.94 15.34 7.25
CA ALA A 226 23.33 16.65 6.74
C ALA A 226 24.65 16.54 5.98
N PRO A 227 24.86 17.30 4.91
CA PRO A 227 26.11 17.26 4.16
C PRO A 227 27.21 18.10 4.83
N GLY A 228 28.46 17.68 4.68
CA GLY A 228 29.64 18.54 4.80
C GLY A 228 30.00 19.02 6.21
N PHE A 229 29.69 18.29 7.29
CA PHE A 229 30.10 18.69 8.63
C PHE A 229 31.60 18.54 8.84
N ASP A 230 32.19 19.57 9.45
CA ASP A 230 33.56 19.57 9.88
C ASP A 230 33.82 18.67 11.12
N ASP A 231 35.08 18.47 11.47
CA ASP A 231 35.45 17.60 12.59
C ASP A 231 35.00 18.16 13.96
N VAL A 232 34.83 19.48 14.09
CA VAL A 232 34.32 20.10 15.32
C VAL A 232 32.86 19.73 15.53
N ASN A 233 32.06 19.87 14.49
CA ASN A 233 30.64 19.50 14.52
C ASN A 233 30.45 17.98 14.72
N LYS A 234 31.25 17.15 14.05
CA LYS A 234 31.27 15.68 14.29
C LYS A 234 31.60 15.33 15.74
N LYS A 235 32.58 16.01 16.36
CA LYS A 235 32.90 15.82 17.79
C LYS A 235 31.76 16.24 18.71
N ARG A 236 31.06 17.35 18.40
CA ARG A 236 29.87 17.80 19.14
C ARG A 236 28.76 16.73 19.12
N LEU A 237 28.47 16.17 17.94
CA LEU A 237 27.48 15.10 17.79
C LEU A 237 27.85 13.84 18.57
N ASN A 238 29.11 13.43 18.52
CA ASN A 238 29.60 12.29 19.31
C ASN A 238 29.42 12.51 20.82
N GLY A 239 29.63 13.73 21.30
CA GLY A 239 29.41 14.11 22.71
C GLY A 239 27.98 13.91 23.17
N ILE A 240 27.00 14.11 22.30
CA ILE A 240 25.57 13.87 22.56
C ILE A 240 25.07 12.52 22.02
N LYS A 241 25.97 11.67 21.50
CA LYS A 241 25.69 10.33 20.94
C LYS A 241 24.68 10.33 19.79
N VAL A 242 24.83 11.26 18.87
CA VAL A 242 24.11 11.31 17.59
C VAL A 242 25.01 10.71 16.52
N SER A 243 24.52 9.74 15.77
CA SER A 243 25.20 9.16 14.62
C SER A 243 25.07 10.09 13.42
N TYR A 244 26.19 10.62 12.97
CA TYR A 244 26.24 11.51 11.80
C TYR A 244 26.25 10.68 10.50
N ILE A 245 25.45 11.13 9.53
CA ILE A 245 25.37 10.60 8.17
C ILE A 245 25.65 11.76 7.21
N ASP A 246 26.78 11.69 6.53
CA ASP A 246 27.19 12.68 5.52
C ASP A 246 26.41 12.42 4.23
N SER A 247 25.28 13.07 4.08
CA SER A 247 24.39 12.90 2.94
C SER A 247 23.42 14.08 2.84
N THR A 248 23.02 14.43 1.63
CA THR A 248 21.88 15.29 1.39
C THR A 248 20.55 14.56 1.65
N ALA A 249 19.45 15.31 1.81
CA ALA A 249 18.12 14.72 1.94
C ALA A 249 17.78 13.85 0.72
N LYS A 250 18.03 14.37 -0.48
CA LYS A 250 17.81 13.70 -1.76
C LYS A 250 18.55 12.35 -1.89
N GLU A 251 19.84 12.36 -1.57
CA GLU A 251 20.65 11.14 -1.61
C GLU A 251 20.16 10.10 -0.59
N PHE A 252 19.85 10.54 0.63
CA PHE A 252 19.31 9.67 1.67
C PHE A 252 17.97 9.07 1.26
N LEU A 253 17.02 9.88 0.79
CA LEU A 253 15.70 9.40 0.34
C LEU A 253 15.81 8.43 -0.84
N GLY A 254 16.75 8.69 -1.77
CA GLY A 254 17.03 7.78 -2.89
C GLY A 254 17.56 6.42 -2.42
N GLN A 255 18.51 6.40 -1.47
CA GLN A 255 19.03 5.15 -0.89
C GLN A 255 17.97 4.42 -0.05
N LEU A 256 17.16 5.17 0.71
CA LEU A 256 16.06 4.62 1.50
C LEU A 256 15.01 3.96 0.59
N LYS A 257 14.58 4.66 -0.47
CA LYS A 257 13.65 4.09 -1.46
C LYS A 257 14.18 2.78 -2.02
N LYS A 258 15.45 2.77 -2.49
CA LYS A 258 16.09 1.55 -2.99
C LYS A 258 16.12 0.45 -1.92
N GLY A 259 16.42 0.78 -0.68
CA GLY A 259 16.41 -0.16 0.44
C GLY A 259 15.04 -0.79 0.68
N ILE A 260 13.97 0.01 0.56
CA ILE A 260 12.59 -0.48 0.67
C ILE A 260 12.21 -1.33 -0.54
N ASP A 261 12.46 -0.86 -1.77
CA ASP A 261 12.17 -1.58 -3.02
C ASP A 261 12.77 -3.00 -3.01
N GLU A 262 13.97 -3.13 -2.46
CA GLU A 262 14.69 -4.39 -2.36
C GLU A 262 14.16 -5.33 -1.27
N ASN A 263 13.39 -4.84 -0.29
CA ASN A 263 13.09 -5.66 0.90
C ASN A 263 11.62 -5.66 1.32
N ILE A 264 10.75 -4.89 0.71
CA ILE A 264 9.37 -4.69 1.19
C ILE A 264 8.57 -6.00 1.35
N GLY A 265 8.68 -6.93 0.39
CA GLY A 265 8.03 -8.23 0.49
C GLY A 265 8.61 -9.12 1.61
N PRO A 266 9.95 -9.31 1.68
CA PRO A 266 10.59 -9.97 2.83
C PRO A 266 10.24 -9.35 4.18
N ASP A 267 10.25 -8.02 4.30
CA ASP A 267 9.92 -7.32 5.55
C ASP A 267 8.48 -7.58 5.99
N TYR A 268 7.53 -7.58 5.03
CA TYR A 268 6.14 -7.92 5.34
C TYR A 268 6.00 -9.37 5.84
N ARG A 269 6.67 -10.34 5.20
CA ARG A 269 6.63 -11.74 5.62
C ARG A 269 7.16 -11.92 7.05
N LEU A 270 8.21 -11.18 7.40
CA LEU A 270 8.84 -11.24 8.73
C LEU A 270 8.14 -10.39 9.81
N HIS A 271 6.99 -9.80 9.51
CA HIS A 271 6.27 -8.86 10.39
C HIS A 271 7.10 -7.62 10.78
N ASP A 272 8.05 -7.24 9.96
CA ASP A 272 8.90 -6.07 10.17
C ASP A 272 8.22 -4.77 9.69
N VAL A 273 7.22 -4.87 8.82
CA VAL A 273 6.38 -3.79 8.31
C VAL A 273 4.90 -4.15 8.45
N THR A 274 4.05 -3.15 8.73
CA THR A 274 2.60 -3.35 8.84
C THR A 274 1.97 -3.61 7.47
N GLU A 275 0.83 -4.31 7.45
CA GLU A 275 0.07 -4.56 6.22
C GLU A 275 -0.38 -3.27 5.55
N ALA A 276 -0.80 -2.28 6.34
CA ALA A 276 -1.23 -0.98 5.82
C ALA A 276 -0.10 -0.28 5.05
N THR A 277 1.12 -0.27 5.60
CA THR A 277 2.31 0.30 4.96
C THR A 277 2.72 -0.52 3.73
N PHE A 278 2.73 -1.84 3.83
CA PHE A 278 3.04 -2.75 2.74
C PHE A 278 2.09 -2.56 1.56
N THR A 279 0.78 -2.64 1.81
CA THR A 279 -0.26 -2.46 0.78
C THR A 279 -0.14 -1.09 0.14
N LYS A 280 0.01 -0.03 0.96
CA LYS A 280 0.12 1.33 0.43
C LYS A 280 1.34 1.51 -0.46
N TYR A 281 2.47 0.94 -0.11
CA TYR A 281 3.68 1.00 -0.94
C TYR A 281 3.50 0.25 -2.26
N CYS A 282 2.85 -0.91 -2.25
CA CYS A 282 2.51 -1.66 -3.46
C CYS A 282 1.52 -0.89 -4.36
N GLU A 283 0.49 -0.26 -3.78
CA GLU A 283 -0.47 0.58 -4.52
C GLU A 283 0.22 1.72 -5.28
N GLN A 284 1.21 2.38 -4.67
CA GLN A 284 2.01 3.42 -5.32
C GLN A 284 2.80 2.89 -6.53
N HIS A 285 3.08 1.58 -6.56
CA HIS A 285 3.73 0.89 -7.67
C HIS A 285 2.73 0.22 -8.64
N GLY A 286 1.43 0.52 -8.51
CA GLY A 286 0.39 0.18 -9.48
C GLY A 286 -0.27 -1.18 -9.28
N PHE A 287 -0.11 -1.82 -8.13
CA PHE A 287 -0.76 -3.09 -7.83
C PHE A 287 -1.17 -3.21 -6.36
N ASP A 288 -2.14 -4.08 -6.10
CA ASP A 288 -2.63 -4.43 -4.77
C ASP A 288 -2.16 -5.85 -4.40
N PRO A 289 -1.45 -6.03 -3.27
CA PRO A 289 -1.05 -7.36 -2.82
C PRO A 289 -2.23 -8.05 -2.13
N ILE A 290 -2.51 -9.29 -2.53
CA ILE A 290 -3.47 -10.15 -1.85
C ILE A 290 -2.72 -10.93 -0.77
N VAL A 291 -3.03 -10.65 0.47
CA VAL A 291 -2.28 -11.16 1.62
C VAL A 291 -3.14 -12.01 2.56
N LYS A 292 -2.49 -12.93 3.25
CA LYS A 292 -3.09 -13.71 4.33
C LYS A 292 -2.27 -13.48 5.60
N ARG A 293 -2.89 -12.87 6.59
CA ARG A 293 -2.28 -12.69 7.91
C ARG A 293 -2.13 -14.02 8.61
N THR A 294 -1.04 -14.16 9.32
CA THR A 294 -0.81 -15.28 10.25
C THR A 294 -0.80 -14.74 11.67
N GLU A 295 -1.74 -15.17 12.50
CA GLU A 295 -1.81 -14.79 13.91
C GLU A 295 -0.74 -15.48 14.78
N GLN A 296 -0.10 -16.52 14.27
CA GLN A 296 0.94 -17.25 14.99
C GLN A 296 2.28 -16.50 14.91
N ILE A 297 2.81 -16.11 16.05
CA ILE A 297 4.06 -15.30 16.22
C ILE A 297 5.30 -15.88 15.49
N LYS A 298 5.30 -17.17 15.16
CA LYS A 298 6.42 -17.85 14.51
C LYS A 298 6.18 -18.23 13.05
N LYS A 299 5.08 -17.80 12.47
CA LYS A 299 4.74 -18.11 11.09
C LYS A 299 4.71 -16.82 10.28
N ASP A 300 5.41 -16.83 9.16
CA ASP A 300 5.48 -15.68 8.26
C ASP A 300 4.10 -15.31 7.69
N ASN A 301 3.88 -14.02 7.45
CA ASN A 301 2.74 -13.56 6.64
C ASN A 301 2.85 -14.11 5.22
N GLU A 302 1.74 -14.44 4.61
CA GLU A 302 1.70 -15.01 3.28
C GLU A 302 1.21 -13.97 2.26
N ILE A 303 1.99 -13.75 1.21
CA ILE A 303 1.56 -12.99 0.03
C ILE A 303 1.01 -14.02 -0.96
N VAL A 304 -0.30 -13.99 -1.17
CA VAL A 304 -1.01 -15.02 -1.95
C VAL A 304 -0.99 -14.72 -3.43
N ASN A 305 -1.22 -13.45 -3.82
CA ASN A 305 -1.30 -13.01 -5.20
C ASN A 305 -1.10 -11.50 -5.31
N PHE A 306 -1.15 -10.97 -6.54
CA PHE A 306 -1.04 -9.56 -6.86
C PHE A 306 -2.11 -9.18 -7.88
N ALA A 307 -2.85 -8.12 -7.65
CA ALA A 307 -3.87 -7.60 -8.56
C ALA A 307 -3.43 -6.25 -9.14
N PRO A 308 -3.52 -6.04 -10.47
CA PRO A 308 -3.24 -4.73 -11.05
C PRO A 308 -4.29 -3.72 -10.59
N LEU A 309 -3.88 -2.50 -10.28
CA LEU A 309 -4.82 -1.41 -10.11
C LEU A 309 -5.46 -1.04 -11.44
N LYS A 310 -6.67 -0.48 -11.40
CA LYS A 310 -7.45 -0.12 -12.61
C LYS A 310 -6.60 0.70 -13.59
N GLY A 311 -6.49 0.21 -14.82
CA GLY A 311 -5.72 0.85 -15.89
C GLY A 311 -4.19 0.69 -15.78
N LYS A 312 -3.69 -0.11 -14.82
CA LYS A 312 -2.25 -0.40 -14.66
C LYS A 312 -1.95 -1.84 -15.09
N GLY A 313 -0.72 -2.07 -15.52
CA GLY A 313 -0.19 -3.42 -15.78
C GLY A 313 0.57 -3.96 -14.58
N ILE A 314 0.73 -5.28 -14.55
CA ILE A 314 1.65 -5.95 -13.61
C ILE A 314 2.78 -6.60 -14.41
N GLU A 315 4.01 -6.30 -14.03
CA GLU A 315 5.21 -6.96 -14.54
C GLU A 315 5.79 -7.86 -13.45
N HIS A 316 5.97 -9.14 -13.77
CA HIS A 316 6.66 -10.09 -12.93
C HIS A 316 8.05 -10.36 -13.49
N LYS A 317 9.09 -10.21 -12.67
CA LYS A 317 10.47 -10.50 -13.05
C LYS A 317 11.11 -11.43 -12.02
N VAL A 318 11.57 -12.60 -12.49
CA VAL A 318 12.32 -13.56 -11.67
C VAL A 318 13.76 -13.57 -12.13
N ASN A 319 14.69 -13.27 -11.24
CA ASN A 319 16.12 -13.39 -11.47
C ASN A 319 16.68 -14.46 -10.53
N PHE A 320 17.54 -15.33 -11.05
CA PHE A 320 18.24 -16.33 -10.24
C PHE A 320 19.58 -16.69 -10.88
N THR A 321 20.48 -17.23 -10.08
CA THR A 321 21.77 -17.76 -10.52
C THR A 321 21.86 -19.22 -10.09
N VAL A 322 22.36 -20.08 -10.97
CA VAL A 322 22.56 -21.49 -10.69
C VAL A 322 24.04 -21.74 -10.38
N LYS A 323 24.33 -22.45 -9.29
CA LYS A 323 25.71 -22.74 -8.85
C LYS A 323 26.47 -23.62 -9.83
N ASN A 324 25.80 -24.65 -10.36
CA ASN A 324 26.34 -25.57 -11.34
C ASN A 324 25.37 -25.66 -12.52
N GLN A 325 25.78 -25.21 -13.70
CA GLN A 325 25.03 -25.56 -14.91
C GLN A 325 25.20 -27.05 -15.15
N PRO A 326 24.13 -27.84 -15.13
CA PRO A 326 24.25 -29.25 -15.52
C PRO A 326 24.82 -29.30 -16.95
N LYS A 327 25.90 -30.02 -17.16
CA LYS A 327 26.51 -30.17 -18.49
C LYS A 327 25.51 -30.72 -19.53
N GLU A 328 24.52 -31.47 -19.07
CA GLU A 328 23.42 -32.02 -19.88
C GLU A 328 22.39 -30.98 -20.30
N MET A 329 22.23 -29.88 -19.56
CA MET A 329 21.27 -28.81 -19.92
C MET A 329 21.69 -28.02 -21.18
N ALA A 330 22.99 -27.81 -21.39
CA ALA A 330 23.49 -27.11 -22.58
C ALA A 330 23.28 -27.91 -23.85
N GLN A 331 23.15 -29.23 -23.75
CA GLN A 331 22.95 -30.13 -24.89
C GLN A 331 21.48 -30.52 -25.15
N SER A 332 20.61 -30.45 -24.15
CA SER A 332 19.20 -30.91 -24.24
C SER A 332 18.20 -29.80 -24.51
N PHE A 333 18.56 -28.54 -24.32
CA PHE A 333 17.63 -27.40 -24.50
C PHE A 333 18.04 -26.58 -25.72
N ASP A 334 17.51 -26.99 -26.87
CA ASP A 334 17.73 -26.30 -28.15
C ASP A 334 16.67 -25.18 -28.29
N PHE A 335 17.02 -23.97 -27.85
CA PHE A 335 16.16 -22.78 -27.97
C PHE A 335 15.87 -22.41 -29.43
N GLU A 336 16.77 -22.73 -30.40
CA GLU A 336 16.53 -22.50 -31.83
C GLU A 336 15.48 -23.46 -32.37
N LYS A 337 15.55 -24.73 -31.98
CA LYS A 337 14.57 -25.75 -32.35
C LYS A 337 13.19 -25.42 -31.81
N TYR A 338 13.09 -24.92 -30.57
CA TYR A 338 11.83 -24.43 -30.00
C TYR A 338 11.35 -23.12 -30.65
N GLY A 339 12.25 -22.21 -30.98
CA GLY A 339 11.91 -20.97 -31.70
C GLY A 339 11.36 -21.23 -33.10
N SER A 340 11.85 -22.27 -33.79
CA SER A 340 11.32 -22.70 -35.10
C SER A 340 9.96 -23.40 -34.97
N PHE A 341 9.72 -24.14 -33.90
CA PHE A 341 8.43 -24.76 -33.58
C PHE A 341 7.34 -23.70 -33.36
N ILE A 342 7.68 -22.60 -32.73
CA ILE A 342 6.78 -21.47 -32.50
C ILE A 342 6.37 -20.77 -33.82
N LYS A 343 7.24 -20.76 -34.83
CA LYS A 343 7.00 -20.10 -36.12
C LYS A 343 6.16 -20.91 -37.09
N ASN A 344 6.12 -22.23 -36.96
CA ASN A 344 5.43 -23.13 -37.90
C ASN A 344 4.03 -23.48 -37.39
N ARG A 345 3.02 -22.79 -37.89
CA ARG A 345 1.58 -22.88 -37.53
C ARG A 345 0.91 -24.25 -37.80
N ASN A 346 1.59 -25.25 -38.27
CA ASN A 346 1.00 -26.52 -38.78
C ASN A 346 1.29 -27.76 -37.91
N LEU A 347 1.67 -27.59 -36.63
CA LEU A 347 2.07 -28.73 -35.84
C LEU A 347 1.11 -29.04 -34.70
N PRO A 348 0.96 -30.35 -34.36
CA PRO A 348 0.33 -30.74 -33.11
C PRO A 348 1.07 -30.10 -31.94
N PHE A 349 0.35 -29.86 -30.88
CA PHE A 349 0.83 -29.19 -29.69
C PHE A 349 2.17 -29.75 -29.20
N PRO A 350 3.21 -28.92 -28.96
CA PRO A 350 4.51 -29.41 -28.53
C PRO A 350 4.45 -30.00 -27.12
N ASP A 351 5.29 -31.01 -26.86
CA ASP A 351 5.65 -31.35 -25.50
C ASP A 351 6.30 -30.11 -24.85
N VAL A 352 5.89 -29.78 -23.65
CA VAL A 352 6.51 -28.68 -22.92
C VAL A 352 7.49 -29.25 -21.90
N PRO A 353 8.75 -29.42 -22.26
CA PRO A 353 9.76 -29.77 -21.28
C PRO A 353 9.96 -28.60 -20.36
N TYR A 354 10.04 -28.86 -19.09
CA TYR A 354 10.46 -27.87 -18.11
C TYR A 354 11.77 -28.33 -17.46
N ILE A 355 12.59 -27.34 -17.13
CA ILE A 355 13.82 -27.57 -16.40
C ILE A 355 13.54 -27.27 -14.95
N ARG A 356 13.80 -28.21 -14.06
CA ARG A 356 13.65 -28.06 -12.63
C ARG A 356 14.99 -27.72 -12.02
N PHE A 357 15.03 -26.60 -11.30
CA PHE A 357 16.14 -26.22 -10.43
C PHE A 357 15.69 -26.38 -8.98
N ASN A 358 16.40 -27.19 -8.22
CA ASN A 358 16.15 -27.32 -6.79
C ASN A 358 16.75 -26.15 -6.02
N GLY A 359 16.19 -25.80 -4.87
CA GLY A 359 16.60 -24.64 -4.07
C GLY A 359 18.08 -24.67 -3.67
N ASP A 360 18.68 -25.85 -3.48
CA ASP A 360 20.09 -26.00 -3.13
C ASP A 360 21.05 -25.58 -4.26
N ASP A 361 20.59 -25.65 -5.50
CA ASP A 361 21.34 -25.26 -6.69
C ASP A 361 21.14 -23.80 -7.08
N ILE A 362 20.16 -23.13 -6.47
CA ILE A 362 19.78 -21.76 -6.78
C ILE A 362 20.48 -20.78 -5.84
N THR A 363 21.06 -19.73 -6.40
CA THR A 363 21.60 -18.59 -5.65
C THR A 363 21.01 -17.28 -6.13
N ASN A 364 20.93 -16.27 -5.23
CA ASN A 364 20.48 -14.92 -5.55
C ASN A 364 19.09 -14.85 -6.20
N ALA A 365 18.23 -15.82 -5.90
CA ALA A 365 16.90 -15.85 -6.47
C ALA A 365 16.00 -14.75 -5.89
N THR A 366 15.42 -13.93 -6.78
CA THR A 366 14.51 -12.84 -6.42
C THR A 366 13.32 -12.82 -7.36
N HIS A 367 12.13 -12.65 -6.83
CA HIS A 367 10.93 -12.32 -7.58
C HIS A 367 10.55 -10.87 -7.33
N ARG A 368 10.42 -10.10 -8.41
CA ARG A 368 9.99 -8.70 -8.40
C ARG A 368 8.63 -8.56 -9.04
N VAL A 369 7.84 -7.65 -8.49
CA VAL A 369 6.57 -7.18 -9.06
C VAL A 369 6.67 -5.67 -9.22
N ASN A 370 6.53 -5.17 -10.44
CA ASN A 370 6.70 -3.75 -10.78
C ASN A 370 7.95 -3.11 -10.12
N GLY A 371 9.08 -3.84 -10.14
CA GLY A 371 10.35 -3.40 -9.58
C GLY A 371 10.57 -3.73 -8.10
N LEU A 372 9.54 -4.01 -7.31
CA LEU A 372 9.63 -4.33 -5.89
C LEU A 372 9.99 -5.81 -5.66
N VAL A 373 10.94 -6.09 -4.77
CA VAL A 373 11.26 -7.47 -4.38
C VAL A 373 10.17 -8.01 -3.46
N MET A 374 9.44 -9.00 -3.95
CA MET A 374 8.38 -9.68 -3.19
C MET A 374 8.88 -10.94 -2.49
N THR A 375 9.81 -11.66 -3.10
CA THR A 375 10.32 -12.92 -2.53
C THR A 375 11.81 -13.06 -2.81
N ARG A 376 12.54 -13.58 -1.85
CA ARG A 376 13.94 -14.03 -1.98
C ARG A 376 14.04 -15.51 -1.65
N GLY A 377 14.84 -16.22 -2.46
CA GLY A 377 14.98 -17.67 -2.33
C GLY A 377 13.74 -18.42 -2.80
N PHE A 378 13.96 -19.55 -3.43
CA PHE A 378 12.91 -20.44 -3.89
C PHE A 378 13.28 -21.87 -3.51
N LYS A 379 12.29 -22.66 -3.14
CA LYS A 379 12.49 -24.11 -2.93
C LYS A 379 12.74 -24.83 -4.24
N GLU A 380 12.15 -24.31 -5.30
CA GLU A 380 12.19 -24.88 -6.63
C GLU A 380 11.87 -23.79 -7.66
N ILE A 381 12.52 -23.80 -8.80
CA ILE A 381 12.15 -23.01 -9.98
C ILE A 381 11.96 -23.97 -11.15
N LEU A 382 10.79 -23.88 -11.78
CA LEU A 382 10.50 -24.57 -13.03
C LEU A 382 10.58 -23.55 -14.16
N VAL A 383 11.49 -23.78 -15.10
CA VAL A 383 11.62 -22.96 -16.30
C VAL A 383 11.10 -23.77 -17.47
N ALA A 384 10.04 -23.27 -18.10
CA ALA A 384 9.51 -23.83 -19.33
C ALA A 384 9.66 -22.80 -20.47
N PRO A 385 9.79 -23.25 -21.73
CA PRO A 385 9.71 -22.33 -22.86
C PRO A 385 8.34 -21.65 -22.85
N ALA A 386 8.26 -20.43 -23.39
CA ALA A 386 7.00 -19.74 -23.58
C ALA A 386 6.05 -20.63 -24.38
N ILE A 387 4.96 -21.05 -23.75
CA ILE A 387 3.93 -21.85 -24.43
C ILE A 387 3.28 -20.96 -25.47
N ASN A 388 3.04 -21.46 -26.67
CA ASN A 388 2.30 -20.75 -27.69
C ASN A 388 0.94 -20.32 -27.15
N THR A 389 0.71 -19.02 -27.17
CA THR A 389 -0.63 -18.48 -26.94
C THR A 389 -1.35 -18.39 -28.28
N ILE A 390 -2.55 -18.94 -28.31
CA ILE A 390 -3.50 -18.78 -29.41
C ILE A 390 -4.64 -17.89 -28.96
N ASP A 391 -5.11 -17.04 -29.85
CA ASP A 391 -6.31 -16.25 -29.59
C ASP A 391 -7.54 -17.11 -29.92
N LEU A 392 -8.43 -17.26 -28.95
CA LEU A 392 -9.70 -17.98 -29.12
C LEU A 392 -10.86 -17.02 -28.99
N THR A 393 -11.89 -17.24 -29.81
CA THR A 393 -13.18 -16.56 -29.69
C THR A 393 -14.24 -17.56 -29.26
N ILE A 394 -14.79 -17.34 -28.06
CA ILE A 394 -15.84 -18.19 -27.47
C ILE A 394 -17.16 -17.48 -27.66
N LYS A 395 -18.15 -18.17 -28.24
CA LYS A 395 -19.48 -17.63 -28.50
C LYS A 395 -20.55 -18.59 -27.98
N VAL A 396 -21.53 -18.04 -27.27
CA VAL A 396 -22.77 -18.74 -26.86
C VAL A 396 -23.94 -17.98 -27.49
N PRO A 397 -24.47 -18.43 -28.63
CA PRO A 397 -25.49 -17.68 -29.37
C PRO A 397 -26.76 -17.37 -28.57
N GLY A 398 -27.19 -18.34 -27.73
CA GLY A 398 -28.41 -18.21 -26.92
C GLY A 398 -28.31 -17.18 -25.77
N ARG A 399 -27.10 -16.69 -25.45
CA ARG A 399 -26.87 -15.79 -24.31
C ARG A 399 -26.25 -14.44 -24.69
N ASN A 400 -26.18 -14.09 -25.97
CA ASN A 400 -25.47 -12.90 -26.44
C ASN A 400 -24.02 -12.79 -25.88
N PHE A 401 -23.36 -13.93 -25.70
CA PHE A 401 -22.02 -14.03 -25.16
C PHE A 401 -21.02 -14.23 -26.30
N MET A 402 -20.02 -13.36 -26.37
CA MET A 402 -18.86 -13.49 -27.26
C MET A 402 -17.66 -12.84 -26.63
N GLU A 403 -16.66 -13.64 -26.28
CA GLU A 403 -15.41 -13.17 -25.65
C GLU A 403 -14.18 -13.71 -26.37
N LYS A 404 -13.13 -12.88 -26.41
CA LYS A 404 -11.81 -13.28 -26.90
C LYS A 404 -10.91 -13.57 -25.73
N VAL A 405 -10.22 -14.71 -25.77
CA VAL A 405 -9.27 -15.13 -24.75
C VAL A 405 -7.95 -15.56 -25.37
N LYS A 406 -6.87 -15.35 -24.64
CA LYS A 406 -5.57 -15.94 -24.95
C LYS A 406 -5.49 -17.31 -24.27
N ALA A 407 -5.33 -18.36 -25.07
CA ALA A 407 -5.23 -19.72 -24.57
C ALA A 407 -3.80 -20.25 -24.74
N GLN A 408 -3.38 -21.06 -23.80
CA GLN A 408 -2.16 -21.87 -23.92
C GLN A 408 -2.52 -23.21 -24.53
N ALA A 409 -1.80 -23.63 -25.56
CA ALA A 409 -1.98 -24.92 -26.21
C ALA A 409 -0.71 -25.74 -26.09
N TYR A 410 -0.82 -26.95 -25.52
CA TYR A 410 0.32 -27.83 -25.31
C TYR A 410 -0.08 -29.31 -25.35
N LYS A 411 0.92 -30.19 -25.58
CA LYS A 411 0.77 -31.64 -25.59
C LYS A 411 0.95 -32.17 -24.14
N LEU A 412 -0.01 -32.93 -23.64
CA LEU A 412 0.07 -33.53 -22.31
C LEU A 412 0.91 -34.84 -22.34
N ASN A 413 0.73 -35.61 -23.41
CA ASN A 413 1.50 -36.82 -23.73
C ASN A 413 1.32 -37.12 -25.22
N ASP A 414 1.87 -38.23 -25.72
CA ASP A 414 1.84 -38.61 -27.14
C ASP A 414 0.44 -38.67 -27.77
N THR A 415 -0.59 -38.75 -26.98
CA THR A 415 -1.96 -38.94 -27.47
C THR A 415 -2.94 -37.86 -27.01
N LYS A 416 -2.59 -37.00 -26.03
CA LYS A 416 -3.51 -36.03 -25.46
C LYS A 416 -2.99 -34.61 -25.64
N PHE A 417 -3.88 -33.72 -26.10
CA PHE A 417 -3.63 -32.29 -26.25
C PHE A 417 -4.44 -31.51 -25.24
N VAL A 418 -3.93 -30.37 -24.81
CA VAL A 418 -4.57 -29.49 -23.85
C VAL A 418 -4.67 -28.08 -24.40
N ILE A 419 -5.82 -27.47 -24.26
CA ILE A 419 -6.01 -26.03 -24.39
C ILE A 419 -6.46 -25.50 -23.03
N GLN A 420 -5.77 -24.50 -22.54
CA GLN A 420 -6.05 -23.89 -21.24
C GLN A 420 -6.14 -22.37 -21.40
N PHE A 421 -7.20 -21.78 -20.85
CA PHE A 421 -7.40 -20.33 -20.85
C PHE A 421 -8.04 -19.85 -19.56
N ASP A 422 -7.81 -18.59 -19.28
CA ASP A 422 -8.33 -17.92 -18.08
C ASP A 422 -9.65 -17.22 -18.40
N CYS A 423 -10.67 -17.53 -17.61
CA CYS A 423 -11.98 -16.92 -17.65
C CYS A 423 -12.25 -15.99 -16.47
N HIS A 424 -11.22 -15.33 -15.94
CA HIS A 424 -11.31 -14.39 -14.83
C HIS A 424 -11.65 -15.03 -13.49
N ILE A 425 -12.78 -15.71 -13.33
CA ILE A 425 -13.22 -16.38 -12.09
C ILE A 425 -12.80 -17.85 -12.02
N TYR A 426 -12.44 -18.45 -13.12
CA TYR A 426 -11.92 -19.82 -13.21
C TYR A 426 -10.98 -19.99 -14.40
N THR A 427 -10.23 -21.08 -14.38
CA THR A 427 -9.42 -21.51 -15.51
C THR A 427 -10.12 -22.69 -16.18
N VAL A 428 -10.30 -22.60 -17.49
CA VAL A 428 -10.82 -23.71 -18.29
C VAL A 428 -9.67 -24.50 -18.87
N LYS A 429 -9.71 -25.82 -18.70
CA LYS A 429 -8.79 -26.76 -19.29
C LYS A 429 -9.58 -27.75 -20.14
N ILE A 430 -9.28 -27.79 -21.44
CA ILE A 430 -9.91 -28.71 -22.40
C ILE A 430 -8.84 -29.75 -22.79
N VAL A 431 -9.11 -31.01 -22.51
CA VAL A 431 -8.24 -32.12 -22.89
C VAL A 431 -8.85 -32.84 -24.07
N PHE A 432 -8.10 -32.90 -25.17
CA PHE A 432 -8.44 -33.63 -26.39
C PHE A 432 -7.81 -35.02 -26.33
N THR A 433 -8.62 -36.06 -26.41
CA THR A 433 -8.17 -37.43 -26.47
C THR A 433 -8.67 -38.05 -27.79
N PRO A 434 -7.78 -38.56 -28.68
CA PRO A 434 -8.20 -39.19 -29.93
C PRO A 434 -9.15 -40.38 -29.65
N LYS A 435 -10.17 -40.51 -30.49
CA LYS A 435 -11.06 -41.68 -30.48
C LYS A 435 -10.38 -42.81 -31.28
N THR A 436 -10.47 -44.02 -30.76
CA THR A 436 -9.85 -45.23 -31.38
C THR A 436 -10.75 -45.91 -32.40
N ASP A 437 -11.96 -45.43 -32.61
CA ASP A 437 -12.94 -45.97 -33.50
C ASP A 437 -12.75 -45.46 -34.95
N LEU A 438 -13.22 -46.25 -35.92
CA LEU A 438 -13.05 -46.09 -37.37
C LEU A 438 -13.54 -44.76 -37.96
N GLY A 439 -14.15 -43.85 -37.15
CA GLY A 439 -14.67 -42.57 -37.60
C GLY A 439 -13.74 -41.38 -37.41
N GLY A 440 -12.61 -41.55 -36.75
CA GLY A 440 -11.72 -40.45 -36.36
C GLY A 440 -12.38 -39.43 -35.44
N GLY A 441 -11.60 -38.51 -34.89
CA GLY A 441 -12.09 -37.40 -34.02
C GLY A 441 -11.53 -37.46 -32.64
N PHE A 442 -12.01 -36.54 -31.77
CA PHE A 442 -11.53 -36.39 -30.40
C PHE A 442 -12.67 -36.50 -29.40
N SER A 443 -12.40 -37.10 -28.27
CA SER A 443 -13.18 -36.93 -27.05
C SER A 443 -12.63 -35.71 -26.31
N LEU A 444 -13.50 -34.82 -25.85
CA LEU A 444 -13.16 -33.61 -25.13
C LEU A 444 -13.56 -33.75 -23.66
N SER A 445 -12.61 -33.42 -22.78
CA SER A 445 -12.88 -33.32 -21.35
C SER A 445 -12.63 -31.87 -20.92
N PHE A 446 -13.62 -31.29 -20.23
CA PHE A 446 -13.57 -29.94 -19.71
C PHE A 446 -13.35 -29.95 -18.21
N THR A 447 -12.40 -29.18 -17.72
CA THR A 447 -12.21 -28.95 -16.29
C THR A 447 -12.31 -27.45 -16.03
N PHE A 448 -13.05 -27.07 -15.00
CA PHE A 448 -13.22 -25.70 -14.54
C PHE A 448 -12.60 -25.57 -13.15
N ASP A 449 -11.43 -24.93 -13.08
CA ASP A 449 -10.73 -24.71 -11.81
C ASP A 449 -11.09 -23.32 -11.29
N MET A 450 -11.93 -23.27 -10.25
CA MET A 450 -12.38 -22.01 -9.66
C MET A 450 -11.25 -21.29 -8.93
N LYS A 451 -11.11 -19.99 -9.17
CA LYS A 451 -10.19 -19.14 -8.42
C LYS A 451 -10.79 -18.76 -7.07
N LYS A 452 -9.94 -18.62 -6.06
CA LYS A 452 -10.38 -18.22 -4.72
C LYS A 452 -10.86 -16.76 -4.69
N THR A 453 -10.26 -15.90 -5.50
CA THR A 453 -10.54 -14.47 -5.60
C THR A 453 -10.49 -14.01 -7.06
N TYR A 454 -11.16 -12.90 -7.36
CA TYR A 454 -11.17 -12.26 -8.67
C TYR A 454 -11.19 -10.73 -8.51
N THR A 455 -10.95 -9.97 -9.59
CA THR A 455 -10.72 -8.53 -9.54
C THR A 455 -11.75 -7.68 -10.29
N ASP A 456 -12.63 -8.28 -11.08
CA ASP A 456 -13.65 -7.57 -11.85
C ASP A 456 -14.97 -8.35 -11.84
N ASN A 457 -15.96 -7.79 -11.15
CA ASN A 457 -17.25 -8.44 -10.97
C ASN A 457 -18.10 -8.46 -12.24
N ASN A 458 -17.94 -7.50 -13.14
CA ASN A 458 -18.65 -7.49 -14.42
C ASN A 458 -18.15 -8.60 -15.34
N LEU A 459 -16.83 -8.84 -15.34
CA LEU A 459 -16.26 -9.99 -16.05
C LEU A 459 -16.72 -11.31 -15.42
N ALA A 460 -16.81 -11.38 -14.08
CA ALA A 460 -17.31 -12.57 -13.40
C ALA A 460 -18.74 -12.91 -13.84
N ILE A 461 -19.63 -11.91 -13.89
CA ILE A 461 -21.02 -12.09 -14.36
C ILE A 461 -21.07 -12.60 -15.81
N LYS A 462 -20.23 -12.05 -16.69
CA LYS A 462 -20.13 -12.52 -18.08
C LYS A 462 -19.67 -13.99 -18.16
N TRP A 463 -18.57 -14.31 -17.49
CA TRP A 463 -17.99 -15.64 -17.59
C TRP A 463 -18.81 -16.73 -16.91
N ILE A 464 -19.60 -16.38 -15.88
CA ILE A 464 -20.53 -17.36 -15.29
C ILE A 464 -21.65 -17.73 -16.27
N ASP A 465 -22.05 -16.82 -17.16
CA ASP A 465 -23.03 -17.14 -18.22
C ASP A 465 -22.52 -18.23 -19.16
N PHE A 466 -21.24 -18.24 -19.51
CA PHE A 466 -20.63 -19.33 -20.29
C PHE A 466 -20.69 -20.67 -19.54
N VAL A 467 -20.36 -20.70 -18.25
CA VAL A 467 -20.42 -21.92 -17.45
C VAL A 467 -21.85 -22.41 -17.32
N CYS A 468 -22.80 -21.52 -17.07
CA CYS A 468 -24.22 -21.84 -17.03
C CYS A 468 -24.72 -22.46 -18.36
N ALA A 469 -24.30 -21.88 -19.50
CA ALA A 469 -24.62 -22.41 -20.82
C ALA A 469 -24.06 -23.83 -21.01
N PHE A 470 -22.79 -24.02 -20.63
CA PHE A 470 -22.13 -25.32 -20.71
C PHE A 470 -22.89 -26.40 -19.93
N PHE A 471 -23.24 -26.16 -18.67
CA PHE A 471 -23.94 -27.13 -17.82
C PHE A 471 -25.42 -27.27 -18.18
N ASN A 472 -26.03 -26.29 -18.82
CA ASN A 472 -27.40 -26.36 -19.35
C ASN A 472 -27.47 -27.02 -20.73
N LYS A 473 -26.36 -27.50 -21.28
CA LYS A 473 -26.26 -28.15 -22.61
C LYS A 473 -26.64 -27.19 -23.75
N GLU A 474 -26.39 -25.87 -23.58
CA GLU A 474 -26.58 -24.91 -24.62
C GLU A 474 -25.41 -24.97 -25.64
N ASP A 475 -25.72 -24.67 -26.89
CA ASP A 475 -24.73 -24.68 -27.96
C ASP A 475 -23.71 -23.56 -27.76
N PHE A 476 -22.41 -23.89 -27.88
CA PHE A 476 -21.34 -22.90 -27.89
C PHE A 476 -20.29 -23.19 -28.97
N TYR A 477 -19.55 -22.18 -29.37
CA TYR A 477 -18.52 -22.26 -30.39
C TYR A 477 -17.19 -21.77 -29.81
N ILE A 478 -16.11 -22.47 -30.17
CA ILE A 478 -14.74 -21.99 -30.04
C ILE A 478 -14.20 -21.88 -31.48
N LYS A 479 -14.34 -20.70 -32.06
CA LYS A 479 -14.23 -20.44 -33.49
C LYS A 479 -12.93 -20.95 -34.13
N GLU A 480 -11.82 -20.79 -33.43
CA GLU A 480 -10.48 -21.14 -33.92
C GLU A 480 -10.15 -22.63 -33.80
N ILE A 481 -10.91 -23.37 -32.99
CA ILE A 481 -10.73 -24.82 -32.81
C ILE A 481 -11.58 -25.60 -33.79
N SER A 482 -12.84 -25.20 -33.96
CA SER A 482 -13.77 -25.90 -34.83
C SER A 482 -14.90 -24.98 -35.30
N SER A 483 -15.31 -25.18 -36.55
CA SER A 483 -16.55 -24.57 -37.07
C SER A 483 -17.81 -25.30 -36.59
N THR A 484 -17.66 -26.42 -35.90
CA THR A 484 -18.78 -27.19 -35.35
C THR A 484 -19.18 -26.71 -33.96
N VAL A 485 -20.46 -26.83 -33.69
CA VAL A 485 -21.06 -26.60 -32.38
C VAL A 485 -20.53 -27.59 -31.37
N PHE A 486 -20.08 -27.09 -30.23
CA PHE A 486 -19.83 -27.95 -29.08
C PHE A 486 -21.11 -28.08 -28.25
N ASN A 487 -21.52 -29.30 -27.97
CA ASN A 487 -22.62 -29.61 -27.09
C ASN A 487 -22.18 -30.72 -26.16
N THR A 488 -22.52 -30.65 -24.86
CA THR A 488 -22.12 -31.66 -23.91
C THR A 488 -23.16 -32.81 -23.93
N SER A 489 -22.69 -34.03 -24.13
CA SER A 489 -23.55 -35.22 -24.08
C SER A 489 -23.87 -35.72 -22.66
N ASN A 490 -23.12 -35.22 -21.65
CA ASN A 490 -23.25 -35.69 -20.27
C ASN A 490 -24.51 -35.11 -19.59
N GLU A 491 -25.18 -35.94 -18.83
CA GLU A 491 -26.22 -35.50 -17.90
C GLU A 491 -25.56 -35.00 -16.60
N TYR A 492 -25.78 -33.73 -16.30
CA TYR A 492 -25.34 -33.15 -15.02
C TYR A 492 -26.50 -33.17 -14.03
N SER A 493 -26.19 -33.43 -12.75
CA SER A 493 -27.21 -33.40 -11.70
C SER A 493 -27.87 -32.03 -11.59
N THR A 494 -29.12 -32.00 -11.16
CA THR A 494 -29.85 -30.76 -10.88
C THR A 494 -29.11 -29.88 -9.86
N ASP A 495 -28.41 -30.49 -8.91
CA ASP A 495 -27.64 -29.79 -7.87
C ASP A 495 -26.48 -28.99 -8.46
N ILE A 496 -25.75 -29.51 -9.45
CA ILE A 496 -24.68 -28.78 -10.13
C ILE A 496 -25.24 -27.56 -10.86
N LYS A 497 -26.38 -27.70 -11.53
CA LYS A 497 -27.04 -26.60 -12.25
C LYS A 497 -27.53 -25.52 -11.27
N HIS A 498 -28.08 -25.91 -10.13
CA HIS A 498 -28.49 -24.96 -9.10
C HIS A 498 -27.32 -24.19 -8.53
N ASN A 499 -26.19 -24.84 -8.23
CA ASN A 499 -25.01 -24.19 -7.71
C ASN A 499 -24.47 -23.06 -8.64
N PHE A 500 -24.47 -23.27 -9.96
CA PHE A 500 -24.01 -22.21 -10.88
C PHE A 500 -25.00 -21.06 -11.01
N ASN A 501 -26.30 -21.28 -10.88
CA ASN A 501 -27.28 -20.21 -10.79
C ASN A 501 -27.12 -19.38 -9.52
N ASP A 502 -26.76 -20.01 -8.41
CA ASP A 502 -26.47 -19.32 -7.17
C ASP A 502 -25.16 -18.51 -7.24
N PHE A 503 -24.14 -19.00 -7.95
CA PHE A 503 -22.94 -18.21 -8.26
C PHE A 503 -23.28 -16.97 -9.07
N LYS A 504 -24.14 -17.08 -10.08
CA LYS A 504 -24.60 -15.91 -10.84
C LYS A 504 -25.29 -14.90 -9.96
N LYS A 505 -26.24 -15.34 -9.11
CA LYS A 505 -26.92 -14.47 -8.14
C LYS A 505 -25.94 -13.76 -7.21
N TYR A 506 -24.93 -14.50 -6.71
CA TYR A 506 -23.91 -13.91 -5.86
C TYR A 506 -23.18 -12.75 -6.54
N TYR A 507 -22.71 -12.92 -7.78
CA TYR A 507 -22.01 -11.87 -8.52
C TYR A 507 -22.95 -10.68 -8.83
N GLU A 508 -24.21 -10.94 -9.11
CA GLU A 508 -25.23 -9.90 -9.31
C GLU A 508 -25.52 -9.16 -7.99
N PHE A 509 -25.55 -9.83 -6.86
CA PHE A 509 -25.70 -9.21 -5.54
C PHE A 509 -24.52 -8.29 -5.21
N ILE A 510 -23.29 -8.75 -5.42
CA ILE A 510 -22.10 -7.92 -5.22
C ILE A 510 -22.16 -6.67 -6.10
N ARG A 511 -22.53 -6.79 -7.38
CA ARG A 511 -22.72 -5.62 -8.25
C ARG A 511 -23.79 -4.68 -7.73
N TYR A 512 -24.92 -5.22 -7.24
CA TYR A 512 -26.00 -4.41 -6.68
C TYR A 512 -25.52 -3.64 -5.43
N ILE A 513 -24.74 -4.28 -4.56
CA ILE A 513 -24.16 -3.62 -3.38
C ILE A 513 -23.28 -2.43 -3.80
N GLU A 514 -22.36 -2.63 -4.75
CA GLU A 514 -21.48 -1.55 -5.23
C GLU A 514 -22.25 -0.40 -5.90
N MET A 515 -23.37 -0.69 -6.54
CA MET A 515 -24.19 0.34 -7.20
C MET A 515 -25.09 1.13 -6.25
N ASN A 516 -25.42 0.58 -5.08
CA ASN A 516 -26.38 1.15 -4.13
C ASN A 516 -25.77 1.48 -2.76
N SER A 517 -24.44 1.47 -2.64
CA SER A 517 -23.70 1.88 -1.46
C SER A 517 -22.38 2.54 -1.87
N ASP A 518 -21.71 3.20 -0.93
CA ASP A 518 -20.38 3.80 -1.12
C ASP A 518 -19.23 2.78 -1.04
N VAL A 519 -19.57 1.48 -1.05
CA VAL A 519 -18.59 0.39 -0.98
C VAL A 519 -18.07 0.07 -2.38
N SER A 520 -16.76 -0.01 -2.53
CA SER A 520 -16.09 -0.51 -3.73
C SER A 520 -15.08 -1.58 -3.33
N PHE A 521 -15.23 -2.78 -3.88
CA PHE A 521 -14.32 -3.88 -3.60
C PHE A 521 -13.12 -3.84 -4.56
N LYS A 522 -11.91 -3.93 -4.03
CA LYS A 522 -10.67 -4.07 -4.83
C LYS A 522 -10.52 -5.50 -5.37
N THR A 523 -10.89 -6.47 -4.56
CA THR A 523 -10.92 -7.89 -4.89
C THR A 523 -12.19 -8.51 -4.34
N TYR A 524 -12.66 -9.54 -4.99
CA TYR A 524 -13.88 -10.27 -4.65
C TYR A 524 -13.54 -11.69 -4.28
N ASN A 525 -14.22 -12.22 -3.27
CA ASN A 525 -14.10 -13.61 -2.89
C ASN A 525 -14.96 -14.51 -3.78
N GLN A 526 -14.52 -15.74 -3.93
CA GLN A 526 -15.31 -16.80 -4.58
C GLN A 526 -16.68 -16.95 -3.90
N CYS A 527 -17.72 -17.28 -4.68
CA CYS A 527 -19.02 -17.65 -4.15
C CYS A 527 -18.91 -18.89 -3.26
N THR A 528 -19.38 -18.76 -2.02
CA THR A 528 -19.63 -19.84 -1.08
C THR A 528 -21.07 -19.69 -0.58
N GLU A 529 -21.64 -20.72 0.02
CA GLU A 529 -22.96 -20.63 0.62
C GLU A 529 -23.06 -19.49 1.64
N HIS A 530 -22.01 -19.34 2.46
CA HIS A 530 -21.90 -18.24 3.42
C HIS A 530 -21.89 -16.88 2.72
N ASN A 531 -20.99 -16.69 1.74
CA ASN A 531 -20.85 -15.39 1.05
C ASN A 531 -22.14 -15.02 0.28
N LEU A 532 -22.82 -16.00 -0.31
CA LEU A 532 -24.09 -15.80 -0.99
C LEU A 532 -25.17 -15.33 -0.01
N THR A 533 -25.24 -15.98 1.16
CA THR A 533 -26.20 -15.64 2.21
C THR A 533 -25.96 -14.22 2.74
N VAL A 534 -24.71 -13.87 3.03
CA VAL A 534 -24.33 -12.51 3.46
C VAL A 534 -24.69 -11.47 2.40
N ALA A 535 -24.33 -11.72 1.13
CA ALA A 535 -24.65 -10.82 0.03
C ALA A 535 -26.17 -10.65 -0.14
N TYR A 536 -26.95 -11.72 0.00
CA TYR A 536 -28.41 -11.68 -0.03
C TYR A 536 -28.99 -10.78 1.07
N TYR A 537 -28.48 -10.88 2.29
CA TYR A 537 -28.94 -10.03 3.39
C TYR A 537 -28.62 -8.56 3.16
N ILE A 538 -27.40 -8.25 2.72
CA ILE A 538 -27.00 -6.87 2.40
C ILE A 538 -27.88 -6.28 1.28
N VAL A 539 -28.11 -7.05 0.21
CA VAL A 539 -28.98 -6.61 -0.90
C VAL A 539 -30.41 -6.40 -0.43
N SER A 540 -30.95 -7.31 0.40
CA SER A 540 -32.29 -7.18 0.95
C SER A 540 -32.43 -5.93 1.82
N PHE A 541 -31.44 -5.64 2.64
CA PHE A 541 -31.37 -4.42 3.45
C PHE A 541 -31.37 -3.16 2.56
N LEU A 542 -30.43 -3.08 1.59
CA LEU A 542 -30.33 -1.94 0.65
C LEU A 542 -31.58 -1.76 -0.20
N ALA A 543 -32.29 -2.84 -0.50
CA ALA A 543 -33.52 -2.83 -1.28
C ALA A 543 -34.79 -2.64 -0.41
N HIS A 544 -34.65 -2.43 0.88
CA HIS A 544 -35.76 -2.33 1.86
C HIS A 544 -36.72 -3.53 1.78
N LYS A 545 -36.19 -4.74 1.57
CA LYS A 545 -36.98 -5.98 1.51
C LYS A 545 -36.92 -6.71 2.84
N PRO A 546 -38.02 -7.33 3.29
CA PRO A 546 -38.01 -8.14 4.50
C PRO A 546 -37.06 -9.32 4.36
N ILE A 547 -36.26 -9.58 5.38
CA ILE A 547 -35.34 -10.72 5.45
C ILE A 547 -36.00 -11.83 6.26
N SER A 548 -36.15 -13.00 5.65
CA SER A 548 -36.63 -14.18 6.40
C SER A 548 -35.40 -14.99 6.84
N CYS A 549 -35.14 -15.04 8.14
CA CYS A 549 -34.15 -15.94 8.74
C CYS A 549 -34.80 -17.19 9.25
N ALA A 550 -34.40 -18.35 8.73
CA ALA A 550 -34.71 -19.62 9.37
C ALA A 550 -33.68 -19.88 10.50
N CYS A 551 -33.92 -19.34 11.67
CA CYS A 551 -33.13 -19.67 12.85
C CYS A 551 -33.54 -21.02 13.43
N LYS A 552 -32.66 -22.01 13.35
CA LYS A 552 -32.76 -23.24 14.13
C LYS A 552 -32.26 -22.98 15.56
N GLY A 553 -33.12 -22.49 16.42
CA GLY A 553 -32.82 -22.11 17.79
C GLY A 553 -33.38 -20.72 18.05
N GLY A 554 -34.14 -20.54 19.11
CA GLY A 554 -34.75 -19.24 19.43
C GLY A 554 -33.68 -18.16 19.54
N MET A 555 -33.94 -17.00 18.97
CA MET A 555 -33.19 -15.79 19.30
C MET A 555 -33.78 -15.18 20.57
N GLU A 556 -32.95 -14.98 21.59
CA GLU A 556 -33.33 -14.18 22.75
C GLU A 556 -32.97 -12.72 22.44
N PHE A 557 -33.98 -11.88 22.38
CA PHE A 557 -33.80 -10.43 22.27
C PHE A 557 -33.99 -9.78 23.63
N SER A 558 -33.14 -8.85 23.99
CA SER A 558 -33.36 -7.96 25.13
C SER A 558 -34.46 -6.95 24.76
N THR A 559 -35.56 -7.03 25.45
CA THR A 559 -36.73 -6.14 25.24
C THR A 559 -36.47 -4.65 25.52
N LYS A 560 -35.27 -4.29 25.95
CA LYS A 560 -34.87 -2.90 26.18
C LYS A 560 -34.41 -2.18 24.90
N GLU A 561 -34.14 -2.89 23.83
CA GLU A 561 -33.53 -2.35 22.60
C GLU A 561 -34.44 -2.40 21.36
N LEU A 562 -35.64 -2.98 21.47
CA LEU A 562 -36.59 -3.04 20.38
C LEU A 562 -37.62 -1.92 20.52
N ILE A 563 -37.56 -0.92 19.64
CA ILE A 563 -38.65 0.01 19.41
C ILE A 563 -39.66 -0.71 18.52
N CYS A 564 -40.67 -1.30 19.13
CA CYS A 564 -41.75 -1.97 18.41
C CYS A 564 -42.90 -0.99 18.19
N ASP A 565 -43.40 -0.90 16.96
CA ASP A 565 -44.67 -0.26 16.69
C ASP A 565 -45.86 -1.16 17.09
N ASP A 566 -47.04 -0.60 17.15
CA ASP A 566 -48.24 -1.34 17.57
C ASP A 566 -48.57 -2.46 16.62
N ASP A 567 -48.25 -2.36 15.30
CA ASP A 567 -48.44 -3.39 14.30
C ASP A 567 -47.52 -4.60 14.54
N PHE A 568 -46.29 -4.38 14.98
CA PHE A 568 -45.36 -5.46 15.36
C PHE A 568 -45.90 -6.26 16.55
N VAL A 569 -46.39 -5.58 17.59
CA VAL A 569 -46.91 -6.23 18.78
C VAL A 569 -48.17 -7.06 18.43
N GLU A 570 -49.08 -6.47 17.66
CA GLU A 570 -50.32 -7.15 17.23
C GLU A 570 -50.04 -8.38 16.37
N ARG A 571 -49.09 -8.36 15.46
CA ARG A 571 -48.67 -9.49 14.64
C ARG A 571 -47.97 -10.59 15.45
N ALA A 572 -47.11 -10.19 16.40
CA ALA A 572 -46.42 -11.11 17.28
C ALA A 572 -47.42 -11.88 18.18
N GLU A 573 -48.44 -11.21 18.74
CA GLU A 573 -49.50 -11.82 19.53
C GLU A 573 -50.34 -12.78 18.70
N ARG A 574 -50.57 -12.50 17.42
CA ARG A 574 -51.28 -13.38 16.47
C ARG A 574 -50.40 -14.51 15.91
N LYS A 575 -49.12 -14.63 16.35
CA LYS A 575 -48.15 -15.60 15.84
C LYS A 575 -47.95 -15.49 14.31
N GLN A 576 -48.12 -14.32 13.76
CA GLN A 576 -47.84 -14.03 12.35
C GLN A 576 -46.36 -13.72 12.15
N PRO A 577 -45.78 -13.97 10.95
CA PRO A 577 -44.41 -13.62 10.68
C PRO A 577 -44.17 -12.09 10.86
N VAL A 578 -43.18 -11.73 11.63
CA VAL A 578 -42.75 -10.35 11.84
C VAL A 578 -41.35 -10.18 11.28
N ALA A 579 -41.10 -9.07 10.62
CA ALA A 579 -39.77 -8.72 10.14
C ALA A 579 -39.07 -7.80 11.18
N ILE A 580 -37.91 -8.20 11.63
CA ILE A 580 -37.07 -7.38 12.50
C ILE A 580 -35.99 -6.77 11.61
N VAL A 581 -35.97 -5.46 11.50
CA VAL A 581 -34.90 -4.73 10.81
C VAL A 581 -33.98 -4.16 11.88
N SER A 582 -32.75 -4.67 11.97
CA SER A 582 -31.71 -4.05 12.79
C SER A 582 -30.98 -3.01 11.94
N THR A 583 -30.86 -1.81 12.48
CA THR A 583 -30.05 -0.74 11.86
C THR A 583 -28.57 -0.80 12.25
N ASP A 584 -28.22 -1.67 13.20
CA ASP A 584 -26.87 -1.83 13.70
C ASP A 584 -26.31 -3.20 13.24
N ILE A 585 -25.75 -3.21 12.03
CA ILE A 585 -24.89 -4.30 11.58
C ILE A 585 -23.47 -3.75 11.61
N GLU A 586 -22.69 -4.10 12.66
CA GLU A 586 -21.24 -3.94 12.70
C GLU A 586 -20.53 -4.88 11.71
#